data_10e3254d387629401c04b7fa34367503
#
_entry.id   10e3254d387629401c04b7fa34367503
#
_cell.length_a   1.000
_cell.length_b   1.000
_cell.length_c   1.000
_cell.angle_alpha   90.00
_cell.angle_beta   90.00
_cell.angle_gamma   90.00
#
_symmetry.space_group_name_H-M   'P 1'
#
loop_
_entity.id
_entity.type
_entity.pdbx_description
1 polymer ?
#
loop_
_entity_poly.entity_id
_entity_poly.type
_entity_poly.pdbx_seq_one_letter_code
_entity_poly.pdbx_strand_id
1 'polypeptide(L)'
;MKTVNGNGVSIGSSVGNAYVYLNNVDLETEGKIVFQDAVLKLISKFELQIKNFKDNDRTEEADVLDAYILILQDPEITEQITAENESSVKEVYGIFDSSANILASMEDEYFKQRAEDIISVGKHLINTMQEKVVTVELSENSILIADDLTPADTSSMNMGNVVGIVLKDGGPTSHAVIVAKNLGIPCVIGVGESIKEIQNEDIVALDGASGELTINPDKKALEEMNKTKKLEE
;
A
#
# COMPACT_ATOMS: atom_id res chain seq x y z
N MET A 1 18.61 -18.30 4.95
CA MET A 1 19.00 -17.22 4.05
C MET A 1 18.43 -17.48 2.67
N LYS A 2 17.69 -16.55 2.11
CA LYS A 2 17.16 -16.60 0.75
C LYS A 2 17.28 -15.22 0.12
N THR A 3 17.72 -15.17 -1.13
CA THR A 3 17.84 -13.93 -1.90
C THR A 3 16.69 -13.83 -2.89
N VAL A 4 16.08 -12.66 -2.97
CA VAL A 4 15.03 -12.28 -3.91
C VAL A 4 15.52 -11.04 -4.67
N ASN A 5 15.16 -10.93 -5.95
CA ASN A 5 15.54 -9.81 -6.79
C ASN A 5 14.30 -9.09 -7.30
N GLY A 6 14.37 -7.78 -7.31
CA GLY A 6 13.41 -6.86 -7.90
C GLY A 6 14.13 -5.73 -8.61
N ASN A 7 13.45 -4.63 -8.83
CA ASN A 7 14.01 -3.43 -9.43
C ASN A 7 14.30 -2.40 -8.31
N GLY A 8 15.56 -2.02 -8.13
CA GLY A 8 15.94 -0.95 -7.22
C GLY A 8 15.52 0.40 -7.79
N VAL A 9 14.79 1.19 -7.01
CA VAL A 9 14.21 2.48 -7.46
C VAL A 9 14.51 3.64 -6.52
N SER A 10 15.02 3.36 -5.33
CA SER A 10 15.56 4.33 -4.38
C SER A 10 16.83 3.75 -3.78
N ILE A 11 17.94 4.47 -3.96
CA ILE A 11 19.30 4.01 -3.58
C ILE A 11 19.45 4.00 -2.07
N GLY A 12 20.29 3.09 -1.59
CA GLY A 12 20.66 2.91 -0.19
C GLY A 12 20.60 1.45 0.21
N SER A 13 21.16 1.14 1.37
CA SER A 13 21.14 -0.21 1.95
C SER A 13 20.61 -0.16 3.37
N SER A 14 19.75 -1.09 3.73
CA SER A 14 19.20 -1.18 5.08
C SER A 14 19.00 -2.61 5.53
N VAL A 15 18.96 -2.78 6.86
CA VAL A 15 18.60 -4.05 7.52
C VAL A 15 17.56 -3.72 8.57
N GLY A 16 16.49 -4.48 8.59
CA GLY A 16 15.40 -4.29 9.54
C GLY A 16 14.49 -5.48 9.64
N ASN A 17 13.48 -5.37 10.50
CA ASN A 17 12.46 -6.39 10.65
C ASN A 17 11.36 -6.17 9.61
N ALA A 18 10.96 -7.23 8.92
CA ALA A 18 9.86 -7.16 7.97
C ALA A 18 8.55 -6.85 8.69
N TYR A 19 7.85 -5.86 8.20
CA TYR A 19 6.45 -5.62 8.49
C TYR A 19 5.64 -5.86 7.23
N VAL A 20 4.88 -6.95 7.21
CA VAL A 20 4.12 -7.37 6.03
C VAL A 20 2.74 -6.72 6.08
N TYR A 21 2.55 -5.74 5.20
CA TYR A 21 1.29 -5.02 4.98
C TYR A 21 0.67 -5.49 3.67
N LEU A 22 -0.06 -6.59 3.72
CA LEU A 22 -0.84 -7.06 2.57
C LEU A 22 -2.26 -6.55 2.75
N ASN A 23 -2.64 -5.56 1.95
CA ASN A 23 -4.00 -4.99 1.96
C ASN A 23 -4.98 -5.95 1.25
N ASN A 24 -5.03 -7.19 1.72
CA ASN A 24 -5.94 -8.20 1.22
C ASN A 24 -7.31 -8.05 1.89
N VAL A 25 -8.35 -7.95 1.08
CA VAL A 25 -9.72 -7.98 1.56
C VAL A 25 -10.17 -9.44 1.76
N ASP A 26 -10.85 -9.68 2.86
CA ASP A 26 -11.51 -10.95 3.12
C ASP A 26 -12.95 -10.86 2.58
N LEU A 27 -13.19 -11.49 1.44
CA LEU A 27 -14.50 -11.46 0.77
C LEU A 27 -15.46 -12.54 1.30
N GLU A 28 -15.01 -13.42 2.17
CA GLU A 28 -15.85 -14.50 2.75
C GLU A 28 -16.52 -14.06 4.05
N THR A 29 -15.99 -13.03 4.72
CA THR A 29 -16.59 -12.48 5.94
C THR A 29 -17.51 -11.32 5.61
N GLU A 30 -18.77 -11.41 6.00
CA GLU A 30 -19.77 -10.35 5.79
C GLU A 30 -19.41 -9.04 6.53
N GLY A 31 -19.99 -7.95 6.04
CA GLY A 31 -19.84 -6.64 6.67
C GLY A 31 -20.55 -6.57 8.02
N LYS A 32 -19.96 -5.89 8.99
CA LYS A 32 -20.58 -5.56 10.28
C LYS A 32 -21.44 -4.32 10.20
N ILE A 33 -21.17 -3.45 9.24
CA ILE A 33 -21.97 -2.27 8.92
C ILE A 33 -22.30 -2.27 7.43
N VAL A 34 -23.44 -1.68 7.09
CA VAL A 34 -23.92 -1.58 5.71
C VAL A 34 -23.09 -0.60 4.88
N PHE A 35 -23.16 -0.72 3.57
CA PHE A 35 -22.43 0.11 2.61
C PHE A 35 -22.52 1.60 2.91
N GLN A 36 -23.73 2.15 3.08
CA GLN A 36 -23.92 3.58 3.28
C GLN A 36 -23.23 4.11 4.53
N ASP A 37 -23.32 3.38 5.65
CA ASP A 37 -22.64 3.73 6.89
C ASP A 37 -21.12 3.64 6.74
N ALA A 38 -20.64 2.63 6.02
CA ALA A 38 -19.23 2.46 5.73
C ALA A 38 -18.67 3.60 4.86
N VAL A 39 -19.42 4.03 3.83
CA VAL A 39 -19.06 5.18 2.98
C VAL A 39 -18.92 6.45 3.82
N LEU A 40 -19.91 6.78 4.64
CA LEU A 40 -19.86 7.97 5.51
C LEU A 40 -18.66 7.92 6.47
N LYS A 41 -18.41 6.76 7.07
CA LYS A 41 -17.28 6.56 7.98
C LYS A 41 -15.93 6.71 7.27
N LEU A 42 -15.81 6.17 6.07
CA LEU A 42 -14.60 6.25 5.26
C LEU A 42 -14.33 7.67 4.74
N ILE A 43 -15.37 8.37 4.27
CA ILE A 43 -15.27 9.78 3.86
C ILE A 43 -14.76 10.61 5.03
N SER A 44 -15.37 10.49 6.21
CA SER A 44 -14.92 11.24 7.40
C SER A 44 -13.46 10.96 7.76
N LYS A 45 -13.01 9.72 7.58
CA LYS A 45 -11.60 9.34 7.78
C LYS A 45 -10.70 10.03 6.75
N PHE A 46 -11.07 10.01 5.46
CA PHE A 46 -10.29 10.65 4.40
C PHE A 46 -10.24 12.17 4.57
N GLU A 47 -11.34 12.82 4.93
CA GLU A 47 -11.36 14.27 5.22
C GLU A 47 -10.37 14.66 6.33
N LEU A 48 -10.28 13.86 7.39
CA LEU A 48 -9.31 14.08 8.46
C LEU A 48 -7.86 13.92 7.95
N GLN A 49 -7.61 12.91 7.11
CA GLN A 49 -6.29 12.68 6.49
C GLN A 49 -5.92 13.82 5.52
N ILE A 50 -6.87 14.25 4.67
CA ILE A 50 -6.70 15.39 3.75
C ILE A 50 -6.29 16.64 4.53
N LYS A 51 -6.99 16.93 5.64
CA LYS A 51 -6.63 18.07 6.49
C LYS A 51 -5.19 17.93 7.00
N ASN A 52 -4.81 16.77 7.52
CA ASN A 52 -3.46 16.52 8.02
C ASN A 52 -2.41 16.68 6.90
N PHE A 53 -2.67 16.20 5.71
CA PHE A 53 -1.78 16.39 4.56
C PHE A 53 -1.63 17.86 4.20
N LYS A 54 -2.73 18.62 4.10
CA LYS A 54 -2.71 20.05 3.78
C LYS A 54 -1.98 20.88 4.86
N ASP A 55 -2.14 20.52 6.13
CA ASP A 55 -1.44 21.17 7.25
C ASP A 55 0.08 20.91 7.24
N ASN A 56 0.55 19.90 6.50
CA ASN A 56 1.95 19.53 6.35
C ASN A 56 2.50 19.75 4.91
N ASP A 57 1.88 20.62 4.11
CA ASP A 57 2.25 20.98 2.74
C ASP A 57 2.31 19.76 1.76
N ARG A 58 1.57 18.70 2.06
CA ARG A 58 1.46 17.48 1.25
C ARG A 58 0.18 17.50 0.40
N THR A 59 0.12 18.44 -0.52
CA THR A 59 -1.10 18.70 -1.30
C THR A 59 -1.41 17.59 -2.31
N GLU A 60 -0.39 16.97 -2.91
CA GLU A 60 -0.58 15.89 -3.89
C GLU A 60 -1.29 14.67 -3.27
N GLU A 61 -0.90 14.30 -2.04
CA GLU A 61 -1.55 13.19 -1.33
C GLU A 61 -2.98 13.56 -0.88
N ALA A 62 -3.21 14.82 -0.56
CA ALA A 62 -4.56 15.31 -0.27
C ALA A 62 -5.47 15.21 -1.51
N ASP A 63 -4.97 15.58 -2.69
CA ASP A 63 -5.72 15.54 -3.95
C ASP A 63 -6.09 14.09 -4.35
N VAL A 64 -5.23 13.10 -4.06
CA VAL A 64 -5.55 11.69 -4.26
C VAL A 64 -6.72 11.26 -3.37
N LEU A 65 -6.73 11.65 -2.10
CA LEU A 65 -7.83 11.32 -1.19
C LEU A 65 -9.12 12.07 -1.54
N ASP A 66 -9.02 13.31 -2.04
CA ASP A 66 -10.18 14.04 -2.59
C ASP A 66 -10.78 13.26 -3.78
N ALA A 67 -9.95 12.68 -4.66
CA ALA A 67 -10.42 11.82 -5.76
C ALA A 67 -11.05 10.50 -5.23
N TYR A 68 -10.53 9.92 -4.15
CA TYR A 68 -11.12 8.73 -3.52
C TYR A 68 -12.53 9.01 -2.97
N ILE A 69 -12.75 10.19 -2.39
CA ILE A 69 -14.08 10.60 -1.95
C ILE A 69 -15.04 10.70 -3.13
N LEU A 70 -14.60 11.23 -4.29
CA LEU A 70 -15.44 11.28 -5.50
C LEU A 70 -15.82 9.89 -6.00
N ILE A 71 -14.91 8.91 -5.95
CA ILE A 71 -15.20 7.50 -6.31
C ILE A 71 -16.27 6.92 -5.37
N LEU A 72 -16.18 7.19 -4.05
CA LEU A 72 -17.17 6.72 -3.08
C LEU A 72 -18.56 7.32 -3.28
N GLN A 73 -18.65 8.46 -3.95
CA GLN A 73 -19.89 9.19 -4.22
C GLN A 73 -20.36 9.04 -5.66
N ASP A 74 -19.65 8.27 -6.50
CA ASP A 74 -19.98 8.12 -7.92
C ASP A 74 -21.33 7.39 -8.09
N PRO A 75 -22.33 8.02 -8.74
CA PRO A 75 -23.62 7.39 -8.98
C PRO A 75 -23.52 6.10 -9.80
N GLU A 76 -22.57 5.99 -10.73
CA GLU A 76 -22.38 4.78 -11.54
C GLU A 76 -21.99 3.56 -10.68
N ILE A 77 -21.40 3.79 -9.51
CA ILE A 77 -21.05 2.74 -8.53
C ILE A 77 -22.16 2.61 -7.50
N THR A 78 -22.57 3.72 -6.88
CA THR A 78 -23.45 3.69 -5.70
C THR A 78 -24.89 3.27 -6.03
N GLU A 79 -25.42 3.59 -7.21
CA GLU A 79 -26.76 3.19 -7.63
C GLU A 79 -26.88 1.68 -7.93
N GLN A 80 -25.78 0.98 -8.11
CA GLN A 80 -25.78 -0.49 -8.26
C GLN A 80 -25.92 -1.23 -6.93
N ILE A 81 -25.74 -0.53 -5.81
CA ILE A 81 -25.80 -1.10 -4.47
C ILE A 81 -27.22 -0.87 -3.93
N THR A 82 -27.95 -1.97 -3.81
CA THR A 82 -29.35 -2.01 -3.37
C THR A 82 -29.45 -2.51 -1.93
N ALA A 83 -30.62 -2.35 -1.31
CA ALA A 83 -30.90 -2.88 0.03
C ALA A 83 -30.69 -4.41 0.14
N GLU A 84 -30.71 -5.12 -0.98
CA GLU A 84 -30.51 -6.58 -1.00
C GLU A 84 -29.04 -6.97 -0.87
N ASN A 85 -28.10 -6.11 -1.37
CA ASN A 85 -26.67 -6.42 -1.41
C ASN A 85 -25.80 -5.48 -0.56
N GLU A 86 -26.36 -4.45 0.08
CA GLU A 86 -25.63 -3.42 0.82
C GLU A 86 -24.81 -3.95 2.00
N SER A 87 -25.10 -5.16 2.48
CA SER A 87 -24.36 -5.83 3.56
C SER A 87 -23.37 -6.87 3.05
N SER A 88 -23.48 -7.25 1.78
CA SER A 88 -22.63 -8.27 1.17
C SER A 88 -21.29 -7.67 0.71
N VAL A 89 -20.25 -7.94 1.44
CA VAL A 89 -18.88 -7.53 1.11
C VAL A 89 -18.48 -7.98 -0.28
N LYS A 90 -18.81 -9.21 -0.64
CA LYS A 90 -18.45 -9.80 -1.94
C LYS A 90 -19.14 -9.08 -3.11
N GLU A 91 -20.43 -8.78 -2.97
CA GLU A 91 -21.19 -8.11 -4.02
C GLU A 91 -20.79 -6.64 -4.14
N VAL A 92 -20.64 -5.94 -3.01
CA VAL A 92 -20.14 -4.56 -3.00
C VAL A 92 -18.76 -4.47 -3.64
N TYR A 93 -17.81 -5.32 -3.25
CA TYR A 93 -16.49 -5.33 -3.86
C TYR A 93 -16.52 -5.68 -5.35
N GLY A 94 -17.38 -6.62 -5.75
CA GLY A 94 -17.58 -7.01 -7.15
C GLY A 94 -18.01 -5.86 -8.06
N ILE A 95 -18.78 -4.89 -7.53
CA ILE A 95 -19.16 -3.68 -8.28
C ILE A 95 -17.94 -2.79 -8.52
N PHE A 96 -17.10 -2.55 -7.50
CA PHE A 96 -15.85 -1.81 -7.65
C PHE A 96 -14.89 -2.51 -8.61
N ASP A 97 -14.70 -3.81 -8.48
CA ASP A 97 -13.85 -4.61 -9.36
C ASP A 97 -14.31 -4.56 -10.82
N SER A 98 -15.62 -4.68 -11.06
CA SER A 98 -16.19 -4.60 -12.40
C SER A 98 -15.99 -3.22 -13.02
N SER A 99 -16.20 -2.15 -12.25
CA SER A 99 -15.99 -0.76 -12.70
C SER A 99 -14.51 -0.51 -13.04
N ALA A 100 -13.60 -1.00 -12.21
CA ALA A 100 -12.17 -0.91 -12.45
C ALA A 100 -11.74 -1.68 -13.71
N ASN A 101 -12.27 -2.89 -13.93
CA ASN A 101 -11.94 -3.71 -15.10
C ASN A 101 -12.35 -3.05 -16.42
N ILE A 102 -13.45 -2.28 -16.43
CA ILE A 102 -13.86 -1.50 -17.61
C ILE A 102 -12.77 -0.48 -17.96
N LEU A 103 -12.27 0.29 -16.98
CA LEU A 103 -11.23 1.29 -17.21
C LEU A 103 -9.87 0.65 -17.53
N ALA A 104 -9.52 -0.44 -16.86
CA ALA A 104 -8.28 -1.18 -17.10
C ALA A 104 -8.19 -1.77 -18.52
N SER A 105 -9.35 -2.04 -19.15
CA SER A 105 -9.41 -2.53 -20.54
C SER A 105 -9.09 -1.46 -21.57
N MET A 106 -9.03 -0.18 -21.21
CA MET A 106 -8.69 0.93 -22.09
C MET A 106 -7.16 0.99 -22.30
N GLU A 107 -6.73 1.44 -23.47
CA GLU A 107 -5.29 1.49 -23.80
C GLU A 107 -4.53 2.62 -23.09
N ASP A 108 -5.25 3.68 -22.67
CA ASP A 108 -4.67 4.87 -22.06
C ASP A 108 -4.27 4.62 -20.60
N GLU A 109 -3.02 4.92 -20.27
CA GLU A 109 -2.46 4.78 -18.92
C GLU A 109 -3.20 5.58 -17.86
N TYR A 110 -3.83 6.69 -18.22
CA TYR A 110 -4.67 7.45 -17.31
C TYR A 110 -5.84 6.63 -16.77
N PHE A 111 -6.53 5.89 -17.65
CA PHE A 111 -7.65 5.03 -17.22
C PHE A 111 -7.20 3.83 -16.42
N LYS A 112 -6.01 3.28 -16.71
CA LYS A 112 -5.43 2.19 -15.91
C LYS A 112 -5.13 2.66 -14.48
N GLN A 113 -4.56 3.85 -14.31
CA GLN A 113 -4.36 4.44 -12.99
C GLN A 113 -5.69 4.65 -12.24
N ARG A 114 -6.73 5.12 -12.93
CA ARG A 114 -8.07 5.25 -12.33
C ARG A 114 -8.68 3.92 -11.92
N ALA A 115 -8.41 2.85 -12.67
CA ALA A 115 -8.82 1.50 -12.29
C ALA A 115 -8.15 1.07 -10.96
N GLU A 116 -6.86 1.35 -10.80
CA GLU A 116 -6.13 1.08 -9.56
C GLU A 116 -6.70 1.88 -8.38
N ASP A 117 -7.05 3.15 -8.58
CA ASP A 117 -7.70 3.99 -7.58
C ASP A 117 -9.06 3.38 -7.12
N ILE A 118 -9.89 2.93 -8.07
CA ILE A 118 -11.18 2.30 -7.76
C ILE A 118 -11.00 1.03 -6.93
N ILE A 119 -10.04 0.17 -7.29
CA ILE A 119 -9.71 -1.03 -6.51
C ILE A 119 -9.25 -0.67 -5.09
N SER A 120 -8.40 0.34 -4.97
CA SER A 120 -7.90 0.80 -3.68
C SER A 120 -9.04 1.31 -2.79
N VAL A 121 -9.93 2.13 -3.33
CA VAL A 121 -11.13 2.63 -2.63
C VAL A 121 -12.02 1.47 -2.21
N GLY A 122 -12.27 0.50 -3.11
CA GLY A 122 -13.03 -0.71 -2.81
C GLY A 122 -12.46 -1.48 -1.61
N LYS A 123 -11.14 -1.70 -1.59
CA LYS A 123 -10.46 -2.37 -0.46
C LYS A 123 -10.62 -1.62 0.85
N HIS A 124 -10.43 -0.30 0.86
CA HIS A 124 -10.64 0.52 2.06
C HIS A 124 -12.07 0.46 2.55
N LEU A 125 -13.05 0.48 1.63
CA LEU A 125 -14.46 0.38 1.94
C LEU A 125 -14.80 -0.98 2.58
N ILE A 126 -14.33 -2.09 2.00
CA ILE A 126 -14.58 -3.43 2.55
C ILE A 126 -13.98 -3.56 3.96
N ASN A 127 -12.76 -3.12 4.16
CA ASN A 127 -12.16 -3.11 5.50
C ASN A 127 -12.98 -2.26 6.48
N THR A 128 -13.58 -1.16 6.02
CA THR A 128 -14.46 -0.32 6.83
C THR A 128 -15.79 -1.02 7.12
N MET A 129 -16.41 -1.69 6.14
CA MET A 129 -17.62 -2.50 6.34
C MET A 129 -17.41 -3.62 7.37
N GLN A 130 -16.24 -4.24 7.37
CA GLN A 130 -15.85 -5.28 8.31
C GLN A 130 -15.38 -4.75 9.67
N GLU A 131 -15.32 -3.42 9.83
CA GLU A 131 -14.74 -2.75 11.00
C GLU A 131 -13.33 -3.28 11.34
N LYS A 132 -12.57 -3.64 10.33
CA LYS A 132 -11.17 -3.97 10.52
C LYS A 132 -10.39 -2.71 10.89
N VAL A 133 -9.92 -2.66 12.12
CA VAL A 133 -8.99 -1.61 12.54
C VAL A 133 -7.61 -2.02 12.02
N VAL A 134 -7.22 -1.42 10.90
CA VAL A 134 -5.85 -1.56 10.40
C VAL A 134 -4.98 -0.57 11.19
N THR A 135 -4.62 -0.92 12.42
CA THR A 135 -3.58 -0.22 13.16
C THR A 135 -2.23 -0.77 12.70
N VAL A 136 -1.48 0.06 12.00
CA VAL A 136 -0.13 -0.29 11.57
C VAL A 136 0.85 0.20 12.63
N GLU A 137 1.21 -0.66 13.57
CA GLU A 137 2.25 -0.37 14.56
C GLU A 137 3.62 -0.80 14.01
N LEU A 138 4.27 0.12 13.31
CA LEU A 138 5.64 -0.08 12.84
C LEU A 138 6.62 0.10 14.01
N SER A 139 7.38 -0.93 14.33
CA SER A 139 8.52 -0.83 15.23
C SER A 139 9.67 -0.05 14.58
N GLU A 140 10.60 0.44 15.38
CA GLU A 140 11.83 1.06 14.86
C GLU A 140 12.59 0.08 13.95
N ASN A 141 13.16 0.60 12.87
CA ASN A 141 13.87 -0.15 11.83
C ASN A 141 13.01 -1.20 11.11
N SER A 142 11.74 -0.89 10.85
CA SER A 142 10.87 -1.73 10.03
C SER A 142 11.23 -1.63 8.54
N ILE A 143 11.24 -2.75 7.85
CA ILE A 143 11.18 -2.82 6.39
C ILE A 143 9.74 -3.13 6.01
N LEU A 144 9.10 -2.19 5.33
CA LEU A 144 7.70 -2.30 4.93
C LEU A 144 7.60 -3.16 3.66
N ILE A 145 6.86 -4.25 3.77
CA ILE A 145 6.62 -5.22 2.69
C ILE A 145 5.15 -5.09 2.29
N ALA A 146 4.86 -4.72 1.04
CA ALA A 146 3.49 -4.51 0.60
C ALA A 146 3.26 -4.94 -0.86
N ASP A 147 2.01 -5.22 -1.23
CA ASP A 147 1.66 -5.40 -2.65
C ASP A 147 1.81 -4.06 -3.38
N ASP A 148 1.24 -2.99 -2.82
CA ASP A 148 1.36 -1.59 -3.19
C ASP A 148 1.01 -0.72 -1.97
N LEU A 149 1.30 0.59 -2.04
CA LEU A 149 1.00 1.55 -0.99
C LEU A 149 0.38 2.81 -1.56
N THR A 150 -0.77 3.17 -1.03
CA THR A 150 -1.48 4.39 -1.37
C THR A 150 -1.25 5.51 -0.34
N PRO A 151 -1.59 6.78 -0.65
CA PRO A 151 -1.59 7.84 0.36
C PRO A 151 -2.46 7.53 1.59
N ALA A 152 -3.60 6.85 1.38
CA ALA A 152 -4.48 6.44 2.47
C ALA A 152 -3.82 5.43 3.42
N ASP A 153 -2.98 4.53 2.89
CA ASP A 153 -2.23 3.57 3.68
C ASP A 153 -1.13 4.28 4.49
N THR A 154 -0.27 5.01 3.80
CA THR A 154 0.91 5.67 4.43
C THR A 154 0.53 6.74 5.45
N SER A 155 -0.63 7.39 5.30
CA SER A 155 -1.13 8.40 6.24
C SER A 155 -1.43 7.85 7.63
N SER A 156 -1.71 6.55 7.72
CA SER A 156 -1.98 5.86 8.99
C SER A 156 -0.74 5.22 9.62
N MET A 157 0.42 5.32 8.95
CA MET A 157 1.67 4.68 9.35
C MET A 157 2.66 5.70 9.92
N ASN A 158 3.41 5.31 10.95
CA ASN A 158 4.58 6.08 11.37
C ASN A 158 5.76 5.78 10.43
N MET A 159 5.81 6.49 9.30
CA MET A 159 6.85 6.30 8.28
C MET A 159 8.26 6.63 8.77
N GLY A 160 8.40 7.36 9.88
CA GLY A 160 9.70 7.62 10.53
C GLY A 160 10.37 6.37 11.10
N ASN A 161 9.63 5.29 11.31
CA ASN A 161 10.16 4.01 11.75
C ASN A 161 10.56 3.07 10.59
N VAL A 162 10.26 3.47 9.35
CA VAL A 162 10.55 2.66 8.15
C VAL A 162 11.96 2.96 7.65
N VAL A 163 12.75 1.92 7.47
CA VAL A 163 14.12 2.01 6.95
C VAL A 163 14.28 1.43 5.54
N GLY A 164 13.22 0.88 4.96
CA GLY A 164 13.20 0.37 3.60
C GLY A 164 11.80 -0.07 3.17
N ILE A 165 11.54 -0.10 1.88
CA ILE A 165 10.27 -0.51 1.29
C ILE A 165 10.50 -1.58 0.22
N VAL A 166 9.67 -2.63 0.25
CA VAL A 166 9.64 -3.70 -0.76
C VAL A 166 8.21 -3.83 -1.27
N LEU A 167 8.03 -3.73 -2.57
CA LEU A 167 6.72 -3.88 -3.21
C LEU A 167 6.69 -5.09 -4.13
N LYS A 168 5.56 -5.80 -4.09
CA LYS A 168 5.28 -6.91 -5.01
C LYS A 168 5.31 -6.43 -6.45
N ASP A 169 4.56 -5.40 -6.74
CA ASP A 169 4.38 -4.78 -8.04
C ASP A 169 4.77 -3.29 -7.96
N GLY A 170 4.28 -2.47 -8.85
CA GLY A 170 4.43 -1.02 -8.82
C GLY A 170 5.39 -0.48 -9.88
N GLY A 171 5.19 0.79 -10.20
CA GLY A 171 6.02 1.54 -11.13
C GLY A 171 7.02 2.46 -10.43
N PRO A 172 8.03 2.94 -11.14
CA PRO A 172 9.05 3.86 -10.57
C PRO A 172 8.49 5.23 -10.16
N THR A 173 7.25 5.51 -10.51
CA THR A 173 6.50 6.73 -10.18
C THR A 173 5.39 6.51 -9.17
N SER A 174 5.25 5.30 -8.61
CA SER A 174 4.22 5.02 -7.60
C SER A 174 4.43 5.86 -6.33
N HIS A 175 3.35 6.07 -5.58
CA HIS A 175 3.39 6.83 -4.33
C HIS A 175 4.43 6.29 -3.34
N ALA A 176 4.52 4.98 -3.18
CA ALA A 176 5.50 4.36 -2.29
C ALA A 176 6.95 4.69 -2.66
N VAL A 177 7.26 4.73 -3.97
CA VAL A 177 8.60 5.08 -4.47
C VAL A 177 8.92 6.55 -4.18
N ILE A 178 7.93 7.44 -4.36
CA ILE A 178 8.09 8.87 -4.04
C ILE A 178 8.34 9.05 -2.54
N VAL A 179 7.57 8.36 -1.70
CA VAL A 179 7.75 8.38 -0.23
C VAL A 179 9.15 7.87 0.15
N ALA A 180 9.60 6.74 -0.41
CA ALA A 180 10.94 6.19 -0.14
C ALA A 180 12.06 7.17 -0.49
N LYS A 181 11.96 7.82 -1.67
CA LYS A 181 12.92 8.84 -2.10
C LYS A 181 12.93 10.06 -1.20
N ASN A 182 11.76 10.54 -0.78
CA ASN A 182 11.64 11.68 0.13
C ASN A 182 12.23 11.38 1.52
N LEU A 183 12.08 10.15 1.99
CA LEU A 183 12.67 9.69 3.25
C LEU A 183 14.15 9.31 3.13
N GLY A 184 14.69 9.23 1.92
CA GLY A 184 16.08 8.80 1.67
C GLY A 184 16.33 7.34 2.05
N ILE A 185 15.31 6.47 1.93
CA ILE A 185 15.42 5.04 2.26
C ILE A 185 15.40 4.17 1.00
N PRO A 186 16.06 2.99 1.01
CA PRO A 186 16.05 2.08 -0.12
C PRO A 186 14.63 1.57 -0.44
N CYS A 187 14.36 1.41 -1.73
CA CYS A 187 13.10 0.84 -2.21
C CYS A 187 13.37 -0.13 -3.36
N VAL A 188 12.75 -1.30 -3.28
CA VAL A 188 12.76 -2.33 -4.32
C VAL A 188 11.32 -2.68 -4.70
N ILE A 189 11.04 -2.67 -6.00
CA ILE A 189 9.72 -2.98 -6.57
C ILE A 189 9.80 -4.20 -7.49
N GLY A 190 8.64 -4.80 -7.79
CA GLY A 190 8.55 -5.88 -8.77
C GLY A 190 9.15 -7.19 -8.29
N VAL A 191 9.11 -7.48 -6.98
CA VAL A 191 9.56 -8.78 -6.44
C VAL A 191 8.59 -9.93 -6.74
N GLY A 192 7.40 -9.61 -7.26
CA GLY A 192 6.38 -10.56 -7.66
C GLY A 192 5.93 -11.47 -6.52
N GLU A 193 5.62 -12.72 -6.86
CA GLU A 193 5.10 -13.69 -5.89
C GLU A 193 6.10 -14.06 -4.77
N SER A 194 7.38 -13.73 -4.93
CA SER A 194 8.39 -13.94 -3.89
C SER A 194 8.11 -13.14 -2.61
N ILE A 195 7.28 -12.10 -2.69
CA ILE A 195 6.85 -11.34 -1.51
C ILE A 195 6.16 -12.22 -0.46
N LYS A 196 5.45 -13.27 -0.89
CA LYS A 196 4.74 -14.21 0.00
C LYS A 196 5.65 -15.07 0.87
N GLU A 197 6.95 -15.06 0.58
CA GLU A 197 7.94 -15.80 1.34
C GLU A 197 8.47 -15.03 2.54
N ILE A 198 8.19 -13.73 2.59
CA ILE A 198 8.57 -12.84 3.69
C ILE A 198 7.46 -12.87 4.73
N GLN A 199 7.82 -13.14 5.97
CA GLN A 199 6.91 -13.15 7.11
C GLN A 199 7.19 -11.96 8.02
N ASN A 200 6.19 -11.57 8.82
CA ASN A 200 6.39 -10.57 9.86
C ASN A 200 7.55 -10.98 10.77
N GLU A 201 8.37 -10.03 11.18
CA GLU A 201 9.55 -10.17 12.04
C GLU A 201 10.73 -10.91 11.38
N ASP A 202 10.65 -11.34 10.10
CA ASP A 202 11.85 -11.79 9.39
C ASP A 202 12.86 -10.63 9.32
N ILE A 203 14.14 -10.96 9.49
CA ILE A 203 15.20 -9.98 9.23
C ILE A 203 15.39 -9.88 7.72
N VAL A 204 15.22 -8.66 7.19
CA VAL A 204 15.42 -8.39 5.76
C VAL A 204 16.59 -7.44 5.61
N ALA A 205 17.51 -7.80 4.73
CA ALA A 205 18.59 -6.96 4.26
C ALA A 205 18.25 -6.51 2.84
N LEU A 206 18.20 -5.20 2.59
CA LEU A 206 17.70 -4.57 1.37
C LEU A 206 18.78 -3.69 0.74
N ASP A 207 19.03 -3.87 -0.55
CA ASP A 207 19.87 -3.00 -1.37
C ASP A 207 19.02 -2.38 -2.50
N GLY A 208 18.75 -1.09 -2.37
CA GLY A 208 17.95 -0.32 -3.33
C GLY A 208 18.70 0.07 -4.60
N ALA A 209 20.01 -0.12 -4.66
CA ALA A 209 20.80 0.12 -5.88
C ALA A 209 20.78 -1.11 -6.80
N SER A 210 21.04 -2.29 -6.25
CA SER A 210 21.02 -3.55 -7.00
C SER A 210 19.61 -4.13 -7.19
N GLY A 211 18.66 -3.78 -6.31
CA GLY A 211 17.33 -4.40 -6.25
C GLY A 211 17.32 -5.76 -5.56
N GLU A 212 18.40 -6.09 -4.85
CA GLU A 212 18.52 -7.34 -4.11
C GLU A 212 17.97 -7.20 -2.70
N LEU A 213 17.24 -8.20 -2.25
CA LEU A 213 16.87 -8.37 -0.86
C LEU A 213 17.21 -9.78 -0.36
N THR A 214 17.72 -9.87 0.85
CA THR A 214 18.05 -11.15 1.50
C THR A 214 17.19 -11.34 2.74
N ILE A 215 16.42 -12.44 2.76
CA ILE A 215 15.56 -12.84 3.89
C ILE A 215 16.39 -13.68 4.84
N ASN A 216 16.36 -13.31 6.12
CA ASN A 216 17.10 -13.97 7.21
C ASN A 216 18.59 -14.18 6.87
N PRO A 217 19.33 -13.06 6.58
CA PRO A 217 20.74 -13.11 6.24
C PRO A 217 21.57 -13.72 7.38
N ASP A 218 22.59 -14.47 7.04
CA ASP A 218 23.55 -14.95 8.02
C ASP A 218 24.51 -13.82 8.48
N LYS A 219 25.31 -14.08 9.51
CA LYS A 219 26.23 -13.09 10.07
C LYS A 219 27.22 -12.54 9.03
N LYS A 220 27.64 -13.39 8.08
CA LYS A 220 28.60 -13.02 7.06
C LYS A 220 27.96 -12.05 6.06
N ALA A 221 26.75 -12.31 5.61
CA ALA A 221 25.99 -11.42 4.72
C ALA A 221 25.72 -10.06 5.38
N LEU A 222 25.37 -10.03 6.67
CA LEU A 222 25.20 -8.80 7.43
C LEU A 222 26.49 -7.97 7.55
N GLU A 223 27.63 -8.63 7.77
CA GLU A 223 28.93 -7.96 7.85
C GLU A 223 29.36 -7.39 6.49
N GLU A 224 29.07 -8.08 5.40
CA GLU A 224 29.36 -7.60 4.03
C GLU A 224 28.51 -6.37 3.71
N MET A 225 27.21 -6.37 3.99
CA MET A 225 26.34 -5.21 3.77
C MET A 225 26.72 -4.01 4.63
N ASN A 226 27.08 -4.21 5.88
CA ASN A 226 27.55 -3.13 6.75
C ASN A 226 28.88 -2.50 6.28
N LYS A 227 29.71 -3.23 5.54
CA LYS A 227 30.92 -2.70 4.91
C LYS A 227 30.58 -1.83 3.69
N THR A 228 29.62 -2.27 2.87
CA THR A 228 29.17 -1.53 1.70
C THR A 228 28.54 -0.20 2.12
N LYS A 229 27.66 -0.22 3.14
CA LYS A 229 27.04 1.00 3.68
C LYS A 229 28.04 2.06 4.14
N LYS A 230 29.16 1.64 4.77
CA LYS A 230 30.24 2.56 5.22
C LYS A 230 31.08 3.15 4.08
N LEU A 231 30.96 2.64 2.87
CA LEU A 231 31.67 3.17 1.69
C LEU A 231 30.79 4.13 0.89
N GLU A 232 29.49 4.17 1.17
CA GLU A 232 28.50 5.06 0.53
C GLU A 232 28.23 6.34 1.35
N GLU A 233 28.59 6.35 2.64
CA GLU A 233 28.65 7.54 3.51
C GLU A 233 29.96 8.33 3.32
#